data_1727cb2aaf1d0e405a7b3a57f408e048
#
_entry.id   1727cb2aaf1d0e405a7b3a57f408e048
#
_cell.length_a   1.000
_cell.length_b   1.000
_cell.length_c   1.000
_cell.angle_alpha   90.00
_cell.angle_beta   90.00
_cell.angle_gamma   90.00
#
_symmetry.space_group_name_H-M   'P 1'
#
loop_
_entity.id
_entity.type
_entity.pdbx_description
1 polymer ?
#
loop_
_entity_poly.entity_id
_entity_poly.type
_entity_poly.pdbx_seq_one_letter_code
_entity_poly.pdbx_strand_id
1 'polypeptide(L)'
;MDYTELWDLPMKGLQERDLSPAAHPRTLRECRKGSVTNGFDMEAHIHSEDGRRQAENWEHFIRYQDEMDPHVLAYWRELGWEKSLHDTEDPDKRWSCFTPVSSLQEGCTQKYPLYFVMHGGITPVYEMECNGLIQPTAPDEPFVIIPWKVDLPRFLEIYHSAVTHFPIDRGRVYIYSYCGGSRANQFGLRYPELFAGIAPCGNPLRENYKPVLWYPDVERVQRLGLPCIHVDGLEDVTQLLPCYETGEKAKSEDPDYPGRTFNMPLGRKEYKVNCLRDLLYIHGCRDVTPEEVYACETSEDEVKRRTGIPGDHTEVRTVLGKHHYIATFDNWHGSDRLCIVGIESMGHFPDASLGIAVWNYLRRFRRNMKTGAIEVIGEENPEQDVGAFDPDRYLHDTGSREGGYTTAWDGTPV
;
A
#
# COMPACT_ATOMS: atom_id res chain seq x y z
N MET A 1 -29.06 -8.74 7.16
CA MET A 1 -28.12 -9.23 8.22
C MET A 1 -27.57 -8.00 8.88
N ASP A 2 -27.47 -7.99 10.20
CA ASP A 2 -26.78 -6.90 10.90
C ASP A 2 -25.29 -6.96 10.52
N TYR A 3 -24.67 -5.83 10.17
CA TYR A 3 -23.26 -5.79 9.77
C TYR A 3 -22.34 -6.29 10.90
N THR A 4 -22.75 -6.18 12.16
CA THR A 4 -21.97 -6.68 13.30
C THR A 4 -21.89 -8.20 13.31
N GLU A 5 -22.91 -8.90 12.83
CA GLU A 5 -22.91 -10.35 12.69
C GLU A 5 -21.91 -10.84 11.63
N LEU A 6 -21.61 -10.00 10.61
CA LEU A 6 -20.64 -10.34 9.56
C LEU A 6 -19.23 -10.57 10.10
N TRP A 7 -18.88 -9.88 11.20
CA TRP A 7 -17.57 -10.01 11.84
C TRP A 7 -17.31 -11.41 12.41
N ASP A 8 -18.35 -12.12 12.75
CA ASP A 8 -18.29 -13.45 13.39
C ASP A 8 -18.69 -14.60 12.43
N LEU A 9 -18.94 -14.30 11.16
CA LEU A 9 -19.19 -15.32 10.17
C LEU A 9 -17.90 -15.96 9.69
N PRO A 10 -17.88 -17.30 9.54
CA PRO A 10 -16.75 -18.02 8.98
C PRO A 10 -16.51 -17.62 7.52
N MET A 11 -15.29 -17.16 7.21
CA MET A 11 -14.85 -16.82 5.88
C MET A 11 -14.37 -18.08 5.14
N LYS A 12 -15.25 -18.77 4.46
CA LYS A 12 -14.96 -20.06 3.85
C LYS A 12 -13.93 -20.00 2.70
N GLY A 13 -13.94 -18.92 1.92
CA GLY A 13 -13.06 -18.78 0.74
C GLY A 13 -11.59 -18.48 1.04
N LEU A 14 -11.26 -18.09 2.26
CA LEU A 14 -9.85 -17.81 2.65
C LEU A 14 -9.06 -19.07 3.00
N GLN A 15 -9.75 -20.18 3.32
CA GLN A 15 -9.12 -21.37 3.88
C GLN A 15 -8.40 -22.26 2.88
N GLU A 16 -8.89 -22.38 1.66
CA GLU A 16 -8.27 -23.27 0.67
C GLU A 16 -6.92 -22.76 0.17
N ARG A 17 -6.55 -21.52 0.54
CA ARG A 17 -5.35 -20.82 0.07
C ARG A 17 -4.37 -20.48 1.16
N ASP A 18 -4.76 -20.60 2.42
CA ASP A 18 -3.86 -20.47 3.54
C ASP A 18 -3.10 -21.80 3.66
N LEU A 19 -1.81 -21.78 3.40
CA LEU A 19 -0.92 -22.93 3.52
C LEU A 19 -0.70 -23.36 4.98
N SER A 20 -1.41 -22.74 5.92
CA SER A 20 -1.37 -23.15 7.31
C SER A 20 -2.22 -24.41 7.56
N PRO A 21 -1.78 -25.32 8.41
CA PRO A 21 -2.55 -26.53 8.74
C PRO A 21 -3.78 -26.27 9.64
N ALA A 22 -4.12 -25.05 9.92
CA ALA A 22 -5.27 -24.69 10.76
C ALA A 22 -6.59 -24.98 10.04
N ALA A 23 -7.27 -26.00 10.50
CA ALA A 23 -8.42 -26.61 9.83
C ALA A 23 -9.77 -25.91 10.08
N HIS A 24 -9.81 -24.71 10.65
CA HIS A 24 -11.06 -24.03 10.95
C HIS A 24 -11.25 -22.72 10.17
N PRO A 25 -12.49 -22.41 9.73
CA PRO A 25 -12.79 -21.14 9.09
C PRO A 25 -12.51 -19.97 10.03
N ARG A 26 -11.65 -19.03 9.60
CA ARG A 26 -11.41 -17.78 10.35
C ARG A 26 -12.57 -16.82 10.08
N THR A 27 -12.93 -16.08 11.10
CA THR A 27 -13.86 -14.96 10.98
C THR A 27 -13.09 -13.68 10.69
N LEU A 28 -13.77 -12.63 10.22
CA LEU A 28 -13.16 -11.32 10.05
C LEU A 28 -12.59 -10.80 11.38
N ARG A 29 -13.30 -11.05 12.49
CA ARG A 29 -12.85 -10.70 13.85
C ARG A 29 -11.53 -11.42 14.20
N GLU A 30 -11.40 -12.70 13.90
CA GLU A 30 -10.19 -13.48 14.16
C GLU A 30 -9.02 -13.02 13.31
N CYS A 31 -9.26 -12.72 12.04
CA CYS A 31 -8.23 -12.14 11.16
C CYS A 31 -7.72 -10.81 11.69
N ARG A 32 -8.60 -10.00 12.28
CA ARG A 32 -8.20 -8.72 12.90
C ARG A 32 -7.47 -8.91 14.23
N LYS A 33 -7.87 -9.87 15.06
CA LYS A 33 -7.14 -10.19 16.30
C LYS A 33 -5.72 -10.69 16.04
N GLY A 34 -5.47 -11.29 14.88
CA GLY A 34 -4.15 -11.70 14.46
C GLY A 34 -3.19 -10.54 14.17
N SER A 35 -3.72 -9.33 13.95
CA SER A 35 -2.89 -8.14 13.82
C SER A 35 -2.27 -7.79 15.17
N VAL A 36 -0.95 -7.53 15.14
CA VAL A 36 -0.19 -7.14 16.33
C VAL A 36 -0.59 -5.74 16.73
N THR A 37 -1.36 -5.62 17.80
CA THR A 37 -1.87 -4.33 18.25
C THR A 37 -1.60 -4.13 19.74
N ASN A 38 -1.37 -2.90 20.13
CA ASN A 38 -1.25 -2.51 21.52
C ASN A 38 -2.42 -1.58 21.88
N GLY A 39 -3.39 -2.10 22.64
CA GLY A 39 -4.56 -1.32 23.05
C GLY A 39 -5.64 -1.15 21.97
N PHE A 40 -5.62 -1.95 20.90
CA PHE A 40 -6.67 -1.91 19.88
C PHE A 40 -8.01 -2.41 20.45
N ASP A 41 -9.01 -1.53 20.47
CA ASP A 41 -10.35 -1.86 20.89
C ASP A 41 -11.17 -2.42 19.71
N MET A 42 -11.21 -3.74 19.60
CA MET A 42 -11.93 -4.44 18.55
C MET A 42 -13.43 -4.14 18.56
N GLU A 43 -14.05 -4.02 19.75
CA GLU A 43 -15.47 -3.74 19.84
C GLU A 43 -15.79 -2.32 19.39
N ALA A 44 -14.98 -1.35 19.80
CA ALA A 44 -15.12 0.01 19.30
C ALA A 44 -14.92 0.08 17.78
N HIS A 45 -13.96 -0.68 17.24
CA HIS A 45 -13.73 -0.73 15.79
C HIS A 45 -14.94 -1.33 15.05
N ILE A 46 -15.47 -2.48 15.48
CA ILE A 46 -16.64 -3.12 14.86
C ILE A 46 -17.82 -2.15 14.78
N HIS A 47 -18.03 -1.35 15.83
CA HIS A 47 -19.14 -0.39 15.87
C HIS A 47 -18.82 0.96 15.21
N SER A 48 -17.61 1.17 14.71
CA SER A 48 -17.23 2.39 13.99
C SER A 48 -17.79 2.39 12.55
N GLU A 49 -17.80 3.57 11.92
CA GLU A 49 -18.16 3.72 10.51
C GLU A 49 -17.21 2.92 9.60
N ASP A 50 -15.91 2.91 9.94
CA ASP A 50 -14.90 2.15 9.21
C ASP A 50 -15.12 0.64 9.36
N GLY A 51 -15.40 0.14 10.58
CA GLY A 51 -15.75 -1.26 10.83
C GLY A 51 -17.02 -1.69 10.07
N ARG A 52 -18.04 -0.84 10.05
CA ARG A 52 -19.25 -1.08 9.26
C ARG A 52 -18.93 -1.17 7.77
N ARG A 53 -18.19 -0.22 7.23
CA ARG A 53 -17.80 -0.20 5.80
C ARG A 53 -16.98 -1.42 5.44
N GLN A 54 -16.09 -1.85 6.31
CA GLN A 54 -15.31 -3.04 6.11
C GLN A 54 -16.18 -4.30 6.08
N ALA A 55 -17.09 -4.46 7.03
CA ALA A 55 -18.01 -5.61 7.04
C ALA A 55 -18.89 -5.64 5.76
N GLU A 56 -19.39 -4.49 5.33
CA GLU A 56 -20.14 -4.38 4.07
C GLU A 56 -19.32 -4.80 2.85
N ASN A 57 -18.05 -4.38 2.76
CA ASN A 57 -17.16 -4.82 1.69
C ASN A 57 -16.94 -6.34 1.74
N TRP A 58 -16.79 -6.90 2.94
CA TRP A 58 -16.57 -8.32 3.15
C TRP A 58 -17.84 -9.18 2.95
N GLU A 59 -19.04 -8.61 3.07
CA GLU A 59 -20.30 -9.36 2.96
C GLU A 59 -20.37 -10.20 1.70
N HIS A 60 -19.96 -9.64 0.56
CA HIS A 60 -19.96 -10.33 -0.72
C HIS A 60 -19.01 -11.52 -0.75
N PHE A 61 -17.93 -11.46 -0.01
CA PHE A 61 -16.83 -12.44 0.01
C PHE A 61 -17.00 -13.51 1.09
N ILE A 62 -17.69 -13.20 2.19
CA ILE A 62 -18.04 -14.16 3.25
C ILE A 62 -19.03 -15.20 2.73
N ARG A 63 -19.97 -14.78 1.90
CA ARG A 63 -21.05 -15.63 1.38
C ARG A 63 -20.61 -16.54 0.25
N TYR A 64 -19.65 -16.11 -0.55
CA TYR A 64 -19.22 -16.78 -1.76
C TYR A 64 -17.79 -17.30 -1.63
N GLN A 65 -17.60 -18.57 -1.97
CA GLN A 65 -16.31 -19.25 -1.80
C GLN A 65 -15.32 -18.97 -2.95
N ASP A 66 -15.86 -18.56 -4.09
CA ASP A 66 -15.09 -18.34 -5.31
C ASP A 66 -15.00 -16.84 -5.64
N GLU A 67 -13.80 -16.34 -5.84
CA GLU A 67 -13.55 -14.96 -6.29
C GLU A 67 -14.13 -14.66 -7.67
N MET A 68 -14.50 -15.68 -8.43
CA MET A 68 -15.17 -15.61 -9.73
C MET A 68 -16.66 -16.02 -9.65
N ASP A 69 -17.22 -16.11 -8.43
CA ASP A 69 -18.64 -16.34 -8.27
C ASP A 69 -19.44 -15.24 -8.98
N PRO A 70 -20.52 -15.58 -9.70
CA PRO A 70 -21.35 -14.61 -10.42
C PRO A 70 -21.83 -13.42 -9.56
N HIS A 71 -22.08 -13.63 -8.27
CA HIS A 71 -22.49 -12.54 -7.37
C HIS A 71 -21.32 -11.59 -7.05
N VAL A 72 -20.11 -12.13 -6.88
CA VAL A 72 -18.90 -11.33 -6.70
C VAL A 72 -18.61 -10.50 -7.97
N LEU A 73 -18.74 -11.13 -9.13
CA LEU A 73 -18.57 -10.44 -10.42
C LEU A 73 -19.63 -9.35 -10.62
N ALA A 74 -20.90 -9.62 -10.24
CA ALA A 74 -21.97 -8.63 -10.31
C ALA A 74 -21.70 -7.43 -9.41
N TYR A 75 -21.23 -7.67 -8.18
CA TYR A 75 -20.80 -6.60 -7.25
C TYR A 75 -19.73 -5.68 -7.86
N TRP A 76 -18.68 -6.25 -8.45
CA TRP A 76 -17.65 -5.43 -9.09
C TRP A 76 -18.16 -4.68 -10.32
N ARG A 77 -19.08 -5.32 -11.07
CA ARG A 77 -19.70 -4.66 -12.24
C ARG A 77 -20.59 -3.49 -11.84
N GLU A 78 -21.32 -3.58 -10.73
CA GLU A 78 -22.10 -2.47 -10.17
C GLU A 78 -21.21 -1.30 -9.75
N LEU A 79 -20.01 -1.58 -9.28
CA LEU A 79 -19.00 -0.56 -8.94
C LEU A 79 -18.23 -0.03 -10.16
N GLY A 80 -18.49 -0.55 -11.36
CA GLY A 80 -17.89 -0.07 -12.61
C GLY A 80 -16.73 -0.90 -13.15
N TRP A 81 -16.48 -2.12 -12.62
CA TRP A 81 -15.41 -3.00 -13.11
C TRP A 81 -15.88 -4.37 -13.57
N GLU A 82 -15.27 -4.84 -14.61
CA GLU A 82 -15.28 -6.24 -14.99
C GLU A 82 -14.03 -6.95 -14.51
N LYS A 83 -14.19 -7.93 -13.58
CA LYS A 83 -13.08 -8.70 -13.03
C LYS A 83 -12.75 -9.88 -13.93
N SER A 84 -11.47 -10.11 -14.17
CA SER A 84 -10.94 -11.28 -14.87
C SER A 84 -9.70 -11.84 -14.17
N LEU A 85 -9.43 -13.13 -14.38
CA LEU A 85 -8.22 -13.80 -13.95
C LEU A 85 -7.35 -14.12 -15.16
N HIS A 86 -6.04 -13.90 -15.00
CA HIS A 86 -5.03 -14.17 -16.02
C HIS A 86 -4.02 -15.18 -15.50
N ASP A 87 -3.37 -15.90 -16.42
CA ASP A 87 -2.33 -16.91 -16.16
C ASP A 87 -2.77 -17.98 -15.15
N THR A 88 -4.01 -18.43 -15.28
CA THR A 88 -4.69 -19.36 -14.35
C THR A 88 -4.10 -20.78 -14.37
N GLU A 89 -3.32 -21.14 -15.38
CA GLU A 89 -2.67 -22.45 -15.51
C GLU A 89 -1.59 -22.66 -14.43
N ASP A 90 -0.96 -21.57 -13.98
CA ASP A 90 0.02 -21.57 -12.89
C ASP A 90 -0.50 -20.70 -11.74
N PRO A 91 -0.93 -21.33 -10.63
CA PRO A 91 -1.48 -20.59 -9.49
C PRO A 91 -0.52 -19.51 -8.94
N ASP A 92 0.80 -19.73 -9.07
CA ASP A 92 1.80 -18.79 -8.58
C ASP A 92 2.01 -17.60 -9.52
N LYS A 93 1.60 -17.72 -10.79
CA LYS A 93 1.69 -16.64 -11.78
C LYS A 93 0.39 -15.88 -11.99
N ARG A 94 -0.68 -16.36 -11.41
CA ARG A 94 -2.01 -15.77 -11.57
C ARG A 94 -2.08 -14.32 -11.08
N TRP A 95 -2.88 -13.52 -11.75
CA TRP A 95 -3.21 -12.15 -11.34
C TRP A 95 -4.67 -11.80 -11.67
N SER A 96 -5.28 -11.00 -10.81
CA SER A 96 -6.62 -10.45 -11.02
C SER A 96 -6.51 -9.10 -11.74
N CYS A 97 -7.40 -8.87 -12.71
CA CYS A 97 -7.55 -7.59 -13.39
C CYS A 97 -8.98 -7.08 -13.23
N PHE A 98 -9.11 -5.85 -12.81
CA PHE A 98 -10.37 -5.10 -12.76
C PHE A 98 -10.35 -4.09 -13.90
N THR A 99 -11.10 -4.39 -14.94
CA THR A 99 -11.19 -3.59 -16.15
C THR A 99 -12.36 -2.61 -16.03
N PRO A 100 -12.16 -1.28 -16.16
CA PRO A 100 -13.27 -0.34 -16.18
C PRO A 100 -14.29 -0.68 -17.25
N VAL A 101 -15.57 -0.79 -16.88
CA VAL A 101 -16.66 -1.11 -17.82
C VAL A 101 -16.76 -0.06 -18.93
N SER A 102 -16.47 1.20 -18.61
CA SER A 102 -16.42 2.30 -19.58
C SER A 102 -15.37 2.08 -20.68
N SER A 103 -14.26 1.39 -20.36
CA SER A 103 -13.18 1.09 -21.34
C SER A 103 -13.57 0.03 -22.36
N LEU A 104 -14.60 -0.76 -22.07
CA LEU A 104 -15.10 -1.84 -22.95
C LEU A 104 -16.13 -1.34 -23.98
N GLN A 105 -16.50 -0.08 -23.92
CA GLN A 105 -17.46 0.49 -24.87
C GLN A 105 -16.83 0.61 -26.27
N GLU A 106 -17.61 0.28 -27.29
CA GLU A 106 -17.17 0.40 -28.68
C GLU A 106 -16.75 1.85 -29.00
N GLY A 107 -15.56 2.00 -29.58
CA GLY A 107 -14.99 3.29 -29.91
C GLY A 107 -14.39 4.07 -28.74
N CYS A 108 -14.22 3.47 -27.58
CA CYS A 108 -13.56 4.12 -26.45
C CYS A 108 -12.11 4.48 -26.80
N THR A 109 -11.76 5.77 -26.74
CA THR A 109 -10.41 6.31 -26.94
C THR A 109 -9.79 6.85 -25.66
N GLN A 110 -10.55 6.83 -24.57
CA GLN A 110 -10.09 7.29 -23.26
C GLN A 110 -8.92 6.44 -22.78
N LYS A 111 -7.97 7.08 -22.08
CA LYS A 111 -6.90 6.42 -21.36
C LYS A 111 -7.17 6.45 -19.86
N TYR A 112 -6.88 5.35 -19.17
CA TYR A 112 -7.22 5.12 -17.79
C TYR A 112 -5.97 4.99 -16.91
N PRO A 113 -6.03 5.37 -15.63
CA PRO A 113 -4.96 5.07 -14.69
C PRO A 113 -4.75 3.56 -14.56
N LEU A 114 -3.55 3.17 -14.12
CA LEU A 114 -3.22 1.81 -13.72
C LEU A 114 -2.84 1.79 -12.24
N TYR A 115 -3.48 0.94 -11.45
CA TYR A 115 -3.24 0.81 -10.02
C TYR A 115 -2.87 -0.62 -9.66
N PHE A 116 -1.62 -0.82 -9.26
CA PHE A 116 -1.15 -2.09 -8.72
C PHE A 116 -1.43 -2.14 -7.22
N VAL A 117 -2.14 -3.19 -6.78
CA VAL A 117 -2.43 -3.47 -5.37
C VAL A 117 -1.70 -4.74 -4.98
N MET A 118 -0.61 -4.59 -4.19
CA MET A 118 0.22 -5.70 -3.76
C MET A 118 -0.20 -6.17 -2.38
N HIS A 119 -0.34 -7.49 -2.23
CA HIS A 119 -0.69 -8.08 -0.95
C HIS A 119 0.52 -8.18 -0.01
N GLY A 120 0.26 -8.34 1.30
CA GLY A 120 1.25 -8.68 2.31
C GLY A 120 1.72 -10.14 2.22
N GLY A 121 2.63 -10.53 3.12
CA GLY A 121 3.32 -11.83 3.05
C GLY A 121 2.42 -13.06 2.98
N ILE A 122 1.43 -13.13 3.85
CA ILE A 122 0.50 -14.27 3.97
C ILE A 122 -0.95 -13.92 3.62
N THR A 123 -1.21 -12.67 3.29
CA THR A 123 -2.55 -12.20 2.96
C THR A 123 -2.95 -12.70 1.58
N PRO A 124 -4.01 -13.47 1.43
CA PRO A 124 -4.50 -13.88 0.12
C PRO A 124 -4.83 -12.66 -0.76
N VAL A 125 -4.60 -12.81 -2.06
CA VAL A 125 -4.93 -11.76 -3.06
C VAL A 125 -6.39 -11.31 -2.91
N TYR A 126 -7.27 -12.27 -2.70
CA TYR A 126 -8.68 -12.08 -2.49
C TYR A 126 -9.01 -11.15 -1.29
N GLU A 127 -8.20 -11.23 -0.23
CA GLU A 127 -8.34 -10.32 0.91
C GLU A 127 -8.08 -8.86 0.52
N MET A 128 -7.15 -8.61 -0.40
CA MET A 128 -6.88 -7.25 -0.86
C MET A 128 -8.09 -6.63 -1.59
N GLU A 129 -8.89 -7.47 -2.24
CA GLU A 129 -10.14 -7.05 -2.90
C GLU A 129 -11.17 -6.57 -1.88
N CYS A 130 -11.21 -7.21 -0.70
CA CYS A 130 -12.21 -6.95 0.33
C CYS A 130 -11.87 -5.78 1.26
N ASN A 131 -10.60 -5.39 1.35
CA ASN A 131 -10.12 -4.42 2.35
C ASN A 131 -10.47 -2.94 2.02
N GLY A 132 -11.29 -2.68 1.02
CA GLY A 132 -11.70 -1.33 0.69
C GLY A 132 -10.63 -0.50 -0.03
N LEU A 133 -9.66 -1.16 -0.68
CA LEU A 133 -8.57 -0.49 -1.40
C LEU A 133 -8.95 -0.10 -2.84
N ILE A 134 -9.88 -0.86 -3.44
CA ILE A 134 -10.32 -0.66 -4.83
C ILE A 134 -11.50 0.30 -4.88
N GLN A 135 -12.48 0.13 -4.01
CA GLN A 135 -13.73 0.88 -4.03
C GLN A 135 -13.54 2.42 -4.04
N PRO A 136 -12.57 3.00 -3.30
CA PRO A 136 -12.33 4.45 -3.34
C PRO A 136 -11.85 4.97 -4.70
N THR A 137 -11.38 4.09 -5.57
CA THR A 137 -10.85 4.48 -6.88
C THR A 137 -11.92 4.61 -7.96
N ALA A 138 -13.17 4.21 -7.68
CA ALA A 138 -14.28 4.18 -8.64
C ALA A 138 -14.49 5.50 -9.41
N PRO A 139 -14.35 6.70 -8.80
CA PRO A 139 -14.53 7.94 -9.55
C PRO A 139 -13.50 8.19 -10.66
N ASP A 140 -12.34 7.55 -10.59
CA ASP A 140 -11.25 7.71 -11.56
C ASP A 140 -11.13 6.50 -12.51
N GLU A 141 -11.91 5.46 -12.27
CA GLU A 141 -11.99 4.24 -13.09
C GLU A 141 -10.63 3.65 -13.48
N PRO A 142 -9.69 3.39 -12.55
CA PRO A 142 -8.42 2.79 -12.94
C PRO A 142 -8.60 1.33 -13.34
N PHE A 143 -7.71 0.85 -14.21
CA PHE A 143 -7.42 -0.57 -14.23
C PHE A 143 -6.74 -0.92 -12.91
N VAL A 144 -7.25 -1.94 -12.20
CA VAL A 144 -6.62 -2.42 -10.97
C VAL A 144 -6.05 -3.81 -11.22
N ILE A 145 -4.79 -4.00 -10.86
CA ILE A 145 -4.11 -5.29 -11.01
C ILE A 145 -3.63 -5.77 -9.64
N ILE A 146 -4.02 -7.00 -9.30
CA ILE A 146 -3.60 -7.68 -8.08
C ILE A 146 -2.86 -8.96 -8.46
N PRO A 147 -1.51 -8.95 -8.49
CA PRO A 147 -0.75 -10.17 -8.76
C PRO A 147 -0.72 -11.07 -7.53
N TRP A 148 -0.72 -12.39 -7.74
CA TRP A 148 -0.68 -13.38 -6.67
C TRP A 148 0.69 -13.48 -6.01
N LYS A 149 1.67 -14.00 -6.77
CA LYS A 149 3.08 -13.97 -6.39
C LYS A 149 3.84 -13.18 -7.44
N VAL A 150 4.64 -12.24 -6.98
CA VAL A 150 5.35 -11.36 -7.91
C VAL A 150 6.77 -11.08 -7.42
N ASP A 151 7.74 -11.44 -8.23
CA ASP A 151 9.10 -10.94 -8.20
C ASP A 151 9.27 -9.83 -9.26
N LEU A 152 10.47 -9.31 -9.39
CA LEU A 152 10.77 -8.24 -10.35
C LEU A 152 10.50 -8.62 -11.80
N PRO A 153 10.99 -9.78 -12.32
CA PRO A 153 10.70 -10.19 -13.69
C PRO A 153 9.19 -10.30 -13.93
N ARG A 154 8.48 -10.95 -13.02
CA ARG A 154 7.04 -11.15 -13.16
C ARG A 154 6.26 -9.85 -13.11
N PHE A 155 6.68 -8.90 -12.26
CA PHE A 155 6.06 -7.57 -12.23
C PHE A 155 6.17 -6.88 -13.59
N LEU A 156 7.35 -6.88 -14.21
CA LEU A 156 7.54 -6.27 -15.52
C LEU A 156 6.74 -6.98 -16.62
N GLU A 157 6.65 -8.30 -16.61
CA GLU A 157 5.79 -9.04 -17.54
C GLU A 157 4.33 -8.60 -17.45
N ILE A 158 3.78 -8.50 -16.23
CA ILE A 158 2.40 -8.04 -16.00
C ILE A 158 2.24 -6.57 -16.44
N TYR A 159 3.20 -5.70 -16.07
CA TYR A 159 3.17 -4.30 -16.48
C TYR A 159 3.17 -4.17 -18.02
N HIS A 160 4.07 -4.87 -18.71
CA HIS A 160 4.16 -4.84 -20.16
C HIS A 160 2.88 -5.37 -20.80
N SER A 161 2.34 -6.47 -20.28
CA SER A 161 1.04 -6.99 -20.72
C SER A 161 -0.05 -5.94 -20.58
N ALA A 162 -0.14 -5.28 -19.42
CA ALA A 162 -1.17 -4.27 -19.16
C ALA A 162 -1.07 -3.09 -20.13
N VAL A 163 0.11 -2.49 -20.30
CA VAL A 163 0.26 -1.29 -21.15
C VAL A 163 0.17 -1.60 -22.66
N THR A 164 0.33 -2.87 -23.03
CA THR A 164 0.20 -3.31 -24.42
C THR A 164 -1.25 -3.61 -24.79
N HIS A 165 -2.01 -4.22 -23.90
CA HIS A 165 -3.34 -4.74 -24.22
C HIS A 165 -4.49 -3.84 -23.75
N PHE A 166 -4.24 -2.96 -22.77
CA PHE A 166 -5.26 -2.07 -22.23
C PHE A 166 -4.99 -0.60 -22.55
N PRO A 167 -6.04 0.25 -22.60
CA PRO A 167 -5.90 1.68 -22.87
C PRO A 167 -5.36 2.44 -21.65
N ILE A 168 -4.16 2.11 -21.18
CA ILE A 168 -3.54 2.71 -20.01
C ILE A 168 -2.98 4.10 -20.30
N ASP A 169 -3.21 5.05 -19.39
CA ASP A 169 -2.45 6.30 -19.29
C ASP A 169 -1.15 6.01 -18.53
N ARG A 170 -0.06 5.82 -19.26
CA ARG A 170 1.27 5.53 -18.68
C ARG A 170 1.79 6.63 -17.76
N GLY A 171 1.23 7.83 -17.86
CA GLY A 171 1.52 8.92 -16.94
C GLY A 171 0.80 8.78 -15.59
N ARG A 172 -0.17 7.89 -15.46
CA ARG A 172 -0.94 7.66 -14.22
C ARG A 172 -0.88 6.21 -13.78
N VAL A 173 0.33 5.74 -13.47
CA VAL A 173 0.58 4.40 -12.94
C VAL A 173 0.99 4.50 -11.48
N TYR A 174 0.31 3.76 -10.63
CA TYR A 174 0.49 3.80 -9.17
C TYR A 174 0.68 2.39 -8.62
N ILE A 175 1.37 2.29 -7.47
CA ILE A 175 1.55 1.01 -6.77
C ILE A 175 1.33 1.19 -5.28
N TYR A 176 0.57 0.29 -4.70
CA TYR A 176 0.31 0.17 -3.28
C TYR A 176 0.77 -1.20 -2.78
N SER A 177 1.26 -1.26 -1.55
CA SER A 177 1.45 -2.50 -0.80
C SER A 177 1.26 -2.27 0.69
N TYR A 178 0.76 -3.29 1.40
CA TYR A 178 0.62 -3.27 2.85
C TYR A 178 1.39 -4.45 3.47
N CYS A 179 1.94 -4.31 4.67
CA CYS A 179 2.77 -5.31 5.35
C CYS A 179 4.00 -5.73 4.53
N GLY A 180 3.78 -6.26 3.35
CA GLY A 180 4.79 -6.40 2.30
C GLY A 180 5.12 -5.05 1.63
N GLY A 181 4.98 -3.92 2.32
CA GLY A 181 5.21 -2.55 1.83
C GLY A 181 6.54 -2.34 1.15
N SER A 182 7.47 -3.21 1.49
CA SER A 182 8.69 -3.40 0.74
C SER A 182 8.48 -3.56 -0.77
N ARG A 183 7.35 -4.12 -1.27
CA ARG A 183 7.13 -4.31 -2.72
C ARG A 183 6.85 -3.02 -3.45
N ALA A 184 6.03 -2.11 -2.90
CA ALA A 184 5.85 -0.78 -3.49
C ALA A 184 7.16 -0.01 -3.50
N ASN A 185 7.98 -0.12 -2.45
CA ASN A 185 9.33 0.42 -2.43
C ASN A 185 10.23 -0.29 -3.45
N GLN A 186 10.26 -1.63 -3.47
CA GLN A 186 11.10 -2.38 -4.41
C GLN A 186 10.87 -1.97 -5.86
N PHE A 187 9.63 -2.05 -6.30
CA PHE A 187 9.30 -1.81 -7.70
C PHE A 187 9.31 -0.32 -8.01
N GLY A 188 8.75 0.51 -7.14
CA GLY A 188 8.67 1.96 -7.32
C GLY A 188 10.04 2.62 -7.34
N LEU A 189 10.94 2.21 -6.46
CA LEU A 189 12.29 2.79 -6.39
C LEU A 189 13.25 2.15 -7.39
N ARG A 190 13.00 0.91 -7.81
CA ARG A 190 13.77 0.27 -8.88
C ARG A 190 13.40 0.81 -10.26
N TYR A 191 12.13 1.12 -10.47
CA TYR A 191 11.56 1.56 -11.75
C TYR A 191 10.80 2.88 -11.61
N PRO A 192 11.43 3.94 -11.09
CA PRO A 192 10.73 5.19 -10.79
C PRO A 192 10.11 5.86 -12.02
N GLU A 193 10.61 5.55 -13.22
CA GLU A 193 10.06 6.06 -14.48
C GLU A 193 8.65 5.53 -14.78
N LEU A 194 8.32 4.35 -14.24
CA LEU A 194 7.02 3.72 -14.50
C LEU A 194 5.89 4.31 -13.67
N PHE A 195 6.21 4.96 -12.53
CA PHE A 195 5.20 5.35 -11.55
C PHE A 195 5.05 6.86 -11.44
N ALA A 196 3.80 7.30 -11.24
CA ALA A 196 3.45 8.66 -10.84
C ALA A 196 3.40 8.82 -9.32
N GLY A 197 3.34 7.72 -8.56
CA GLY A 197 3.36 7.70 -7.11
C GLY A 197 3.37 6.29 -6.54
N ILE A 198 3.86 6.14 -5.31
CA ILE A 198 3.95 4.87 -4.60
C ILE A 198 3.34 4.96 -3.19
N ALA A 199 2.84 3.85 -2.68
CA ALA A 199 2.24 3.74 -1.35
C ALA A 199 2.75 2.49 -0.61
N PRO A 200 3.96 2.52 -0.05
CA PRO A 200 4.48 1.46 0.82
C PRO A 200 3.91 1.63 2.23
N CYS A 201 2.81 0.94 2.57
CA CYS A 201 2.11 1.06 3.83
C CYS A 201 2.38 -0.13 4.76
N GLY A 202 2.29 0.10 6.08
CA GLY A 202 2.39 -0.96 7.10
C GLY A 202 3.71 -1.72 7.10
N ASN A 203 4.78 -1.15 6.59
CA ASN A 203 6.11 -1.74 6.62
C ASN A 203 7.18 -0.67 6.36
N PRO A 204 7.79 -0.12 7.40
CA PRO A 204 8.88 0.81 7.22
C PRO A 204 10.08 0.13 6.54
N LEU A 205 10.97 0.94 6.02
CA LEU A 205 12.24 0.44 5.49
C LEU A 205 12.97 -0.37 6.58
N ARG A 206 13.24 -1.64 6.31
CA ARG A 206 13.90 -2.52 7.28
C ARG A 206 15.41 -2.38 7.19
N GLU A 207 16.08 -2.38 8.36
CA GLU A 207 17.54 -2.32 8.47
C GLU A 207 18.26 -3.44 7.68
N ASN A 208 17.64 -4.62 7.58
CA ASN A 208 18.18 -5.76 6.82
C ASN A 208 18.23 -5.51 5.31
N TYR A 209 17.50 -4.52 4.85
CA TYR A 209 17.50 -4.11 3.47
C TYR A 209 18.36 -2.86 3.36
N LYS A 210 19.67 -3.05 3.27
CA LYS A 210 20.58 -1.91 3.02
C LYS A 210 20.06 -1.17 1.80
N PRO A 211 19.85 0.13 1.87
CA PRO A 211 19.37 0.93 0.73
C PRO A 211 20.08 0.63 -0.58
N VAL A 212 21.38 0.34 -0.51
CA VAL A 212 22.24 -0.04 -1.64
C VAL A 212 21.77 -1.29 -2.40
N LEU A 213 21.09 -2.25 -1.72
CA LEU A 213 20.60 -3.46 -2.37
C LEU A 213 19.22 -3.28 -3.00
N TRP A 214 18.42 -2.35 -2.45
CA TRP A 214 17.05 -2.10 -2.88
C TRP A 214 16.93 -0.89 -3.80
N TYR A 215 17.81 0.11 -3.60
CA TYR A 215 17.79 1.40 -4.28
C TYR A 215 19.12 1.63 -4.99
N PRO A 216 19.37 0.93 -6.10
CA PRO A 216 20.65 1.03 -6.78
C PRO A 216 20.92 2.44 -7.32
N ASP A 217 19.91 3.33 -7.31
CA ASP A 217 20.02 4.66 -7.88
C ASP A 217 19.10 5.66 -7.16
N VAL A 218 19.44 6.00 -5.91
CA VAL A 218 18.69 7.00 -5.11
C VAL A 218 18.68 8.36 -5.80
N GLU A 219 19.81 8.78 -6.39
CA GLU A 219 19.91 10.05 -7.10
C GLU A 219 18.89 10.12 -8.25
N ARG A 220 18.65 8.99 -8.94
CA ARG A 220 17.63 8.92 -9.99
C ARG A 220 16.23 9.07 -9.44
N VAL A 221 15.91 8.42 -8.31
CA VAL A 221 14.61 8.55 -7.64
C VAL A 221 14.38 10.01 -7.23
N GLN A 222 15.37 10.62 -6.59
CA GLN A 222 15.31 12.04 -6.18
C GLN A 222 15.12 12.95 -7.40
N ARG A 223 15.90 12.73 -8.47
CA ARG A 223 15.84 13.53 -9.71
C ARG A 223 14.49 13.43 -10.41
N LEU A 224 13.85 12.26 -10.38
CA LEU A 224 12.53 12.05 -10.97
C LEU A 224 11.37 12.43 -10.05
N GLY A 225 11.63 12.77 -8.79
CA GLY A 225 10.68 13.33 -7.85
C GLY A 225 9.48 12.43 -7.56
N LEU A 226 9.70 11.13 -7.36
CA LEU A 226 8.64 10.15 -7.15
C LEU A 226 7.87 10.43 -5.85
N PRO A 227 6.55 10.80 -5.90
CA PRO A 227 5.74 10.99 -4.71
C PRO A 227 5.51 9.69 -3.95
N CYS A 228 5.48 9.78 -2.62
CA CYS A 228 5.29 8.64 -1.74
C CYS A 228 4.29 8.95 -0.63
N ILE A 229 3.38 8.02 -0.36
CA ILE A 229 2.57 8.02 0.85
C ILE A 229 2.86 6.76 1.67
N HIS A 230 3.25 6.96 2.93
CA HIS A 230 3.42 5.89 3.92
C HIS A 230 2.29 5.99 4.95
N VAL A 231 1.59 4.88 5.21
CA VAL A 231 0.48 4.85 6.17
C VAL A 231 0.68 3.72 7.16
N ASP A 232 0.59 4.06 8.45
CA ASP A 232 0.64 3.12 9.56
C ASP A 232 -0.58 3.27 10.48
N GLY A 233 -0.99 2.18 11.11
CA GLY A 233 -1.90 2.24 12.25
C GLY A 233 -1.16 2.70 13.51
N LEU A 234 -1.75 3.60 14.29
CA LEU A 234 -1.12 4.09 15.53
C LEU A 234 -1.11 3.04 16.65
N GLU A 235 -1.95 2.03 16.57
CA GLU A 235 -1.97 0.88 17.48
C GLU A 235 -1.11 -0.29 17.00
N ASP A 236 -0.45 -0.14 15.85
CA ASP A 236 0.48 -1.14 15.33
C ASP A 236 1.90 -0.89 15.85
N VAL A 237 2.25 -1.53 16.95
CA VAL A 237 3.56 -1.37 17.62
C VAL A 237 4.75 -1.86 16.81
N THR A 238 4.51 -2.54 15.70
CA THR A 238 5.57 -3.10 14.85
C THR A 238 6.01 -2.14 13.74
N GLN A 239 5.37 -1.00 13.63
CA GLN A 239 5.56 -0.06 12.52
C GLN A 239 6.36 1.20 12.89
N LEU A 240 6.47 2.12 11.94
CA LEU A 240 7.24 3.35 12.09
C LEU A 240 6.67 4.27 13.18
N LEU A 241 5.34 4.37 13.25
CA LEU A 241 4.66 5.33 14.11
C LEU A 241 4.28 4.76 15.49
N PRO A 242 4.26 5.58 16.54
CA PRO A 242 4.93 6.87 16.63
C PRO A 242 6.46 6.72 16.68
N CYS A 243 7.18 7.62 16.03
CA CYS A 243 8.63 7.51 15.88
C CYS A 243 9.41 7.65 17.19
N TYR A 244 8.90 8.36 18.20
CA TYR A 244 9.58 8.59 19.48
C TYR A 244 9.38 7.45 20.48
N GLU A 245 8.46 6.52 20.23
CA GLU A 245 8.20 5.41 21.14
C GLU A 245 9.07 4.19 20.87
N THR A 246 9.43 3.50 21.96
CA THR A 246 9.85 2.11 21.88
C THR A 246 8.63 1.23 21.97
N GLY A 247 8.22 0.59 20.87
CA GLY A 247 7.18 -0.42 20.95
C GLY A 247 7.60 -1.54 21.91
N GLU A 248 6.71 -1.96 22.79
CA GLU A 248 6.90 -3.19 23.53
C GLU A 248 6.78 -4.39 22.57
N LYS A 249 7.43 -5.50 22.93
CA LYS A 249 7.26 -6.75 22.18
C LYS A 249 5.81 -7.20 22.30
N ALA A 250 5.03 -7.02 21.26
CA ALA A 250 3.67 -7.52 21.24
C ALA A 250 3.65 -9.04 21.04
N LYS A 251 2.74 -9.70 21.75
CA LYS A 251 2.47 -11.12 21.54
C LYS A 251 1.27 -11.24 20.63
N SER A 252 1.34 -12.13 19.66
CA SER A 252 0.20 -12.44 18.81
C SER A 252 -0.91 -13.10 19.62
N GLU A 253 -2.14 -12.59 19.47
CA GLU A 253 -3.36 -13.27 19.91
C GLU A 253 -3.96 -14.15 18.81
N ASP A 254 -3.28 -14.24 17.67
CA ASP A 254 -3.70 -15.07 16.54
C ASP A 254 -3.73 -16.55 16.96
N PRO A 255 -4.88 -17.25 16.81
CA PRO A 255 -5.00 -18.66 17.13
C PRO A 255 -3.99 -19.55 16.39
N ASP A 256 -3.59 -19.16 15.18
CA ASP A 256 -2.64 -19.90 14.35
C ASP A 256 -1.17 -19.66 14.79
N TYR A 257 -0.94 -18.56 15.53
CA TYR A 257 0.39 -18.18 16.02
C TYR A 257 0.36 -17.80 17.51
N PRO A 258 -0.16 -18.66 18.39
CA PRO A 258 -0.37 -18.32 19.80
C PRO A 258 0.94 -17.96 20.49
N GLY A 259 0.98 -16.77 21.08
CA GLY A 259 2.11 -16.30 21.86
C GLY A 259 3.38 -16.02 21.05
N ARG A 260 3.33 -16.02 19.72
CA ARG A 260 4.46 -15.60 18.88
C ARG A 260 4.83 -14.17 19.21
N THR A 261 6.07 -13.98 19.64
CA THR A 261 6.61 -12.64 19.86
C THR A 261 7.13 -12.11 18.52
N PHE A 262 6.59 -11.01 18.06
CA PHE A 262 7.13 -10.32 16.90
C PHE A 262 8.41 -9.59 17.30
N ASN A 263 9.56 -10.23 17.06
CA ASN A 263 10.88 -9.65 17.26
C ASN A 263 11.23 -8.72 16.10
N MET A 264 10.44 -7.66 15.92
CA MET A 264 10.84 -6.64 14.96
C MET A 264 11.83 -5.69 15.65
N PRO A 265 12.97 -5.37 15.04
CA PRO A 265 13.92 -4.40 15.60
C PRO A 265 13.32 -2.98 15.73
N LEU A 266 12.11 -2.79 15.25
CA LEU A 266 11.33 -1.56 15.22
C LEU A 266 10.99 -0.96 16.60
N GLY A 267 11.10 -1.74 17.67
CA GLY A 267 10.90 -1.23 19.04
C GLY A 267 11.99 -0.30 19.57
N ARG A 268 12.99 0.07 18.77
CA ARG A 268 14.06 0.98 19.20
C ARG A 268 13.83 2.36 18.59
N LYS A 269 13.83 3.38 19.45
CA LYS A 269 13.67 4.80 19.01
C LYS A 269 14.64 5.14 17.88
N GLU A 270 15.91 4.82 18.05
CA GLU A 270 16.97 5.11 17.07
C GLU A 270 16.70 4.43 15.73
N TYR A 271 16.15 3.22 15.75
CA TYR A 271 15.82 2.51 14.53
C TYR A 271 14.70 3.18 13.76
N LYS A 272 13.60 3.56 14.45
CA LYS A 272 12.47 4.28 13.83
C LYS A 272 12.91 5.62 13.24
N VAL A 273 13.74 6.37 13.97
CA VAL A 273 14.31 7.64 13.48
C VAL A 273 15.16 7.41 12.23
N ASN A 274 16.00 6.39 12.21
CA ASN A 274 16.80 6.08 11.03
C ASN A 274 15.93 5.66 9.83
N CYS A 275 14.87 4.87 10.04
CA CYS A 275 13.92 4.54 8.99
C CYS A 275 13.23 5.79 8.41
N LEU A 276 12.84 6.74 9.27
CA LEU A 276 12.29 8.02 8.84
C LEU A 276 13.31 8.82 8.00
N ARG A 277 14.55 8.94 8.48
CA ARG A 277 15.61 9.66 7.78
C ARG A 277 15.94 9.04 6.43
N ASP A 278 15.99 7.71 6.35
CA ASP A 278 16.19 6.99 5.09
C ASP A 278 15.04 7.28 4.11
N LEU A 279 13.80 7.28 4.59
CA LEU A 279 12.64 7.60 3.77
C LEU A 279 12.69 9.04 3.24
N LEU A 280 13.02 10.01 4.10
CA LEU A 280 13.19 11.41 3.72
C LEU A 280 14.32 11.57 2.69
N TYR A 281 15.47 10.95 2.93
CA TYR A 281 16.61 11.00 2.02
C TYR A 281 16.27 10.45 0.63
N ILE A 282 15.61 9.26 0.57
CA ILE A 282 15.23 8.63 -0.70
C ILE A 282 14.33 9.53 -1.53
N HIS A 283 13.40 10.24 -0.88
CA HIS A 283 12.47 11.14 -1.56
C HIS A 283 12.97 12.57 -1.73
N GLY A 284 14.24 12.85 -1.39
CA GLY A 284 14.86 14.16 -1.56
C GLY A 284 14.28 15.24 -0.65
N CYS A 285 13.67 14.84 0.47
CA CYS A 285 13.16 15.74 1.49
C CYS A 285 14.29 16.19 2.45
N ARG A 286 14.02 17.21 3.27
CA ARG A 286 14.96 17.63 4.29
C ARG A 286 15.26 16.49 5.28
N ASP A 287 16.48 16.47 5.81
CA ASP A 287 16.79 15.56 6.92
C ASP A 287 16.14 16.07 8.23
N VAL A 288 15.95 15.16 9.16
CA VAL A 288 15.47 15.43 10.52
C VAL A 288 16.44 14.89 11.54
N THR A 289 16.60 15.60 12.67
CA THR A 289 17.45 15.11 13.75
C THR A 289 16.67 14.24 14.74
N PRO A 290 17.33 13.36 15.48
CA PRO A 290 16.68 12.62 16.57
C PRO A 290 15.98 13.54 17.58
N GLU A 291 16.58 14.70 17.88
CA GLU A 291 16.04 15.70 18.81
C GLU A 291 14.73 16.31 18.30
N GLU A 292 14.62 16.60 16.98
CA GLU A 292 13.37 17.06 16.36
C GLU A 292 12.25 16.01 16.52
N VAL A 293 12.57 14.73 16.28
CA VAL A 293 11.62 13.62 16.43
C VAL A 293 11.18 13.47 17.89
N TYR A 294 12.13 13.48 18.84
CA TYR A 294 11.79 13.29 20.25
C TYR A 294 11.03 14.50 20.84
N ALA A 295 11.28 15.72 20.34
CA ALA A 295 10.54 16.91 20.72
C ALA A 295 9.05 16.83 20.30
N CYS A 296 8.71 15.98 19.33
CA CYS A 296 7.33 15.78 18.92
C CYS A 296 6.45 15.22 20.06
N GLU A 297 7.01 14.42 20.98
CA GLU A 297 6.29 13.82 22.10
C GLU A 297 5.54 14.85 22.96
N THR A 298 6.12 16.04 23.12
CA THR A 298 5.56 17.14 23.91
C THR A 298 5.05 18.31 23.08
N SER A 299 4.93 18.13 21.77
CA SER A 299 4.47 19.18 20.86
C SER A 299 3.01 19.59 21.12
N GLU A 300 2.71 20.89 20.98
CA GLU A 300 1.32 21.36 20.92
C GLU A 300 0.61 20.93 19.63
N ASP A 301 1.33 20.71 18.55
CA ASP A 301 0.82 20.18 17.30
C ASP A 301 0.42 18.70 17.52
N GLU A 302 -0.86 18.43 17.33
CA GLU A 302 -1.42 17.11 17.59
C GLU A 302 -0.86 16.04 16.65
N VAL A 303 -0.61 16.37 15.39
CA VAL A 303 -0.04 15.42 14.43
C VAL A 303 1.37 15.01 14.87
N LYS A 304 2.21 15.98 15.19
CA LYS A 304 3.57 15.73 15.70
C LYS A 304 3.53 14.87 16.95
N ARG A 305 2.63 15.23 17.90
CA ARG A 305 2.50 14.49 19.16
C ARG A 305 2.00 13.07 18.97
N ARG A 306 1.12 12.81 17.97
CA ARG A 306 0.58 11.47 17.72
C ARG A 306 1.52 10.59 16.90
N THR A 307 2.24 11.17 15.96
CA THR A 307 3.05 10.41 14.99
C THR A 307 4.55 10.42 15.30
N GLY A 308 5.06 11.41 16.03
CA GLY A 308 6.50 11.63 16.17
C GLY A 308 7.14 12.12 14.88
N ILE A 309 6.38 12.68 13.93
CA ILE A 309 6.86 13.14 12.63
C ILE A 309 6.93 14.66 12.62
N PRO A 310 8.12 15.28 12.52
CA PRO A 310 8.29 16.73 12.42
C PRO A 310 8.09 17.23 10.98
N GLY A 311 6.88 16.97 10.40
CA GLY A 311 6.56 17.36 9.03
C GLY A 311 6.64 18.87 8.78
N ASP A 312 6.83 19.25 7.53
CA ASP A 312 6.82 20.64 7.09
C ASP A 312 5.40 21.21 7.17
N HIS A 313 4.40 20.35 6.85
CA HIS A 313 2.98 20.65 7.01
C HIS A 313 2.29 19.52 7.77
N THR A 314 1.28 19.87 8.56
CA THR A 314 0.52 18.94 9.38
C THR A 314 -0.97 19.19 9.23
N GLU A 315 -1.76 18.12 9.20
CA GLU A 315 -3.21 18.20 9.10
C GLU A 315 -3.86 17.01 9.81
N VAL A 316 -5.03 17.21 10.43
CA VAL A 316 -5.90 16.14 10.92
C VAL A 316 -7.13 16.08 10.04
N ARG A 317 -7.42 14.91 9.48
CA ARG A 317 -8.65 14.64 8.73
C ARG A 317 -9.45 13.54 9.42
N THR A 318 -10.77 13.64 9.36
CA THR A 318 -11.64 12.53 9.75
C THR A 318 -12.12 11.79 8.52
N VAL A 319 -11.82 10.49 8.45
CA VAL A 319 -12.20 9.62 7.35
C VAL A 319 -12.86 8.37 7.91
N LEU A 320 -14.12 8.11 7.55
CA LEU A 320 -14.95 7.02 8.10
C LEU A 320 -14.93 6.97 9.64
N GLY A 321 -15.02 8.14 10.27
CA GLY A 321 -15.04 8.28 11.72
C GLY A 321 -13.70 8.16 12.43
N LYS A 322 -12.58 7.90 11.71
CA LYS A 322 -11.23 7.84 12.28
C LYS A 322 -10.44 9.10 12.00
N HIS A 323 -9.60 9.50 12.94
CA HIS A 323 -8.65 10.58 12.71
C HIS A 323 -7.42 10.06 11.97
N HIS A 324 -7.10 10.74 10.88
CA HIS A 324 -5.87 10.59 10.12
C HIS A 324 -4.95 11.76 10.48
N TYR A 325 -3.84 11.47 11.11
CA TYR A 325 -2.79 12.44 11.47
C TYR A 325 -1.78 12.47 10.33
N ILE A 326 -1.81 13.52 9.54
CA ILE A 326 -1.08 13.64 8.28
C ILE A 326 0.08 14.59 8.46
N ALA A 327 1.28 14.13 8.19
CA ALA A 327 2.49 14.94 8.12
C ALA A 327 3.07 14.84 6.70
N THR A 328 3.34 15.98 6.07
CA THR A 328 3.93 16.01 4.73
C THR A 328 5.27 16.74 4.73
N PHE A 329 6.11 16.36 3.76
CA PHE A 329 7.39 16.96 3.51
C PHE A 329 7.48 17.41 2.06
N ASP A 330 8.06 18.58 1.91
CA ASP A 330 8.38 19.16 0.61
C ASP A 330 9.74 18.65 0.13
N ASN A 331 9.92 18.68 -1.18
CA ASN A 331 11.23 18.51 -1.78
C ASN A 331 11.42 19.54 -2.90
N TRP A 332 12.54 19.49 -3.61
CA TRP A 332 12.82 20.46 -4.66
C TRP A 332 11.88 20.38 -5.89
N HIS A 333 11.08 19.30 -6.00
CA HIS A 333 10.05 19.18 -7.04
C HIS A 333 8.70 19.83 -6.66
N GLY A 334 8.51 20.19 -5.40
CA GLY A 334 7.30 20.84 -4.91
C GLY A 334 6.85 20.34 -3.55
N SER A 335 5.67 20.80 -3.17
CA SER A 335 5.07 20.50 -1.87
C SER A 335 4.48 19.10 -1.80
N ASP A 336 4.36 18.58 -0.57
CA ASP A 336 3.69 17.32 -0.24
C ASP A 336 4.21 16.09 -1.00
N ARG A 337 5.50 16.02 -1.30
CA ARG A 337 6.07 14.91 -2.10
C ARG A 337 6.26 13.63 -1.30
N LEU A 338 6.42 13.75 0.02
CA LEU A 338 6.34 12.63 0.94
C LEU A 338 5.21 12.90 1.94
N CYS A 339 4.28 11.98 2.06
CA CYS A 339 3.15 12.02 2.98
C CYS A 339 3.27 10.84 3.96
N ILE A 340 3.20 11.10 5.26
CA ILE A 340 3.19 10.09 6.31
C ILE A 340 1.89 10.24 7.10
N VAL A 341 1.12 9.16 7.21
CA VAL A 341 -0.19 9.16 7.85
C VAL A 341 -0.23 8.15 8.97
N GLY A 342 -0.58 8.60 10.18
CA GLY A 342 -0.96 7.75 11.28
C GLY A 342 -2.47 7.66 11.39
N ILE A 343 -3.04 6.47 11.34
CA ILE A 343 -4.49 6.27 11.46
C ILE A 343 -4.81 5.81 12.88
N GLU A 344 -5.68 6.56 13.54
CA GLU A 344 -6.21 6.23 14.87
C GLU A 344 -7.02 4.94 14.84
N SER A 345 -6.93 4.14 15.90
CA SER A 345 -7.65 2.86 16.02
C SER A 345 -7.47 1.93 14.83
N MET A 346 -6.25 1.89 14.32
CA MET A 346 -5.82 0.97 13.27
C MET A 346 -4.61 0.17 13.73
N GLY A 347 -4.72 -1.15 13.66
CA GLY A 347 -3.62 -2.10 13.90
C GLY A 347 -2.89 -2.47 12.61
N HIS A 348 -2.21 -3.64 12.63
CA HIS A 348 -1.48 -4.15 11.47
C HIS A 348 -2.40 -4.79 10.42
N PHE A 349 -3.36 -4.02 9.92
CA PHE A 349 -4.29 -4.50 8.89
C PHE A 349 -4.85 -3.31 8.10
N PRO A 350 -4.95 -3.36 6.77
CA PRO A 350 -5.48 -2.26 5.99
C PRO A 350 -6.99 -2.11 6.22
N ASP A 351 -7.39 -0.90 6.57
CA ASP A 351 -8.78 -0.50 6.75
C ASP A 351 -9.31 0.23 5.50
N ALA A 352 -10.63 0.36 5.37
CA ALA A 352 -11.23 1.09 4.26
C ALA A 352 -10.79 2.57 4.24
N SER A 353 -10.62 3.18 5.41
CA SER A 353 -10.15 4.55 5.54
C SER A 353 -8.72 4.74 5.00
N LEU A 354 -7.86 3.72 5.14
CA LEU A 354 -6.52 3.71 4.55
C LEU A 354 -6.60 3.76 3.03
N GLY A 355 -7.47 2.95 2.41
CA GLY A 355 -7.65 2.95 0.95
C GLY A 355 -8.04 4.34 0.43
N ILE A 356 -8.92 5.04 1.15
CA ILE A 356 -9.31 6.42 0.82
C ILE A 356 -8.11 7.38 0.92
N ALA A 357 -7.31 7.30 1.99
CA ALA A 357 -6.14 8.15 2.18
C ALA A 357 -5.11 7.95 1.05
N VAL A 358 -4.79 6.69 0.76
CA VAL A 358 -3.82 6.32 -0.28
C VAL A 358 -4.27 6.81 -1.65
N TRP A 359 -5.52 6.51 -2.04
CA TRP A 359 -5.97 6.90 -3.36
C TRP A 359 -6.07 8.42 -3.52
N ASN A 360 -6.61 9.12 -2.52
CA ASN A 360 -6.70 10.59 -2.55
C ASN A 360 -5.34 11.28 -2.65
N TYR A 361 -4.29 10.67 -2.13
CA TYR A 361 -2.94 11.18 -2.31
C TYR A 361 -2.40 10.87 -3.71
N LEU A 362 -2.40 9.59 -4.13
CA LEU A 362 -1.78 9.13 -5.37
C LEU A 362 -2.40 9.78 -6.61
N ARG A 363 -3.74 9.87 -6.66
CA ARG A 363 -4.47 10.41 -7.82
C ARG A 363 -4.18 11.89 -8.13
N ARG A 364 -3.54 12.62 -7.21
CA ARG A 364 -3.11 14.00 -7.40
C ARG A 364 -1.99 14.13 -8.42
N PHE A 365 -1.23 13.07 -8.66
CA PHE A 365 0.01 13.12 -9.41
C PHE A 365 -0.09 12.44 -10.77
N ARG A 366 0.65 13.01 -11.71
CA ARG A 366 0.84 12.45 -13.04
C ARG A 366 2.30 12.61 -13.45
N ARG A 367 2.87 11.61 -14.08
CA ARG A 367 4.18 11.72 -14.74
C ARG A 367 4.01 12.24 -16.16
N ASN A 368 4.68 13.30 -16.50
CA ASN A 368 4.79 13.77 -17.86
C ASN A 368 5.66 12.81 -18.68
N MET A 369 5.05 12.12 -19.63
CA MET A 369 5.73 11.08 -20.40
C MET A 369 6.74 11.61 -21.45
N LYS A 370 6.88 12.94 -21.58
CA LYS A 370 7.89 13.56 -22.43
C LYS A 370 9.10 14.03 -21.63
N THR A 371 8.84 14.67 -20.50
CA THR A 371 9.90 15.29 -19.68
C THR A 371 10.31 14.43 -18.51
N GLY A 372 9.48 13.48 -18.06
CA GLY A 372 9.71 12.70 -16.85
C GLY A 372 9.32 13.41 -15.55
N ALA A 373 8.96 14.68 -15.59
CA ALA A 373 8.57 15.43 -14.40
C ALA A 373 7.25 14.91 -13.81
N ILE A 374 7.10 15.03 -12.49
CA ILE A 374 5.83 14.80 -11.80
C ILE A 374 5.03 16.10 -11.78
N GLU A 375 3.84 16.02 -12.32
CA GLU A 375 2.85 17.09 -12.35
C GLU A 375 1.77 16.84 -11.29
N VAL A 376 1.26 17.91 -10.67
CA VAL A 376 0.05 17.89 -9.84
C VAL A 376 -1.14 18.17 -10.74
N ILE A 377 -2.08 17.24 -10.79
CA ILE A 377 -3.25 17.35 -11.69
C ILE A 377 -4.14 18.51 -11.25
N GLY A 378 -4.45 19.41 -12.19
CA GLY A 378 -5.29 20.57 -11.93
C GLY A 378 -4.56 21.80 -11.38
N GLU A 379 -3.24 21.73 -11.25
CA GLU A 379 -2.41 22.83 -10.81
C GLU A 379 -1.49 23.32 -11.94
N GLU A 380 -0.99 24.55 -11.82
CA GLU A 380 0.08 25.05 -12.67
C GLU A 380 1.40 24.38 -12.21
N ASN A 381 2.02 23.65 -13.13
CA ASN A 381 3.25 22.93 -12.84
C ASN A 381 4.43 23.69 -13.45
N PRO A 382 5.44 24.10 -12.65
CA PRO A 382 6.64 24.72 -13.17
C PRO A 382 7.40 23.73 -14.05
N GLU A 383 8.08 24.24 -15.06
CA GLU A 383 8.98 23.42 -15.87
C GLU A 383 10.13 22.91 -15.00
N GLN A 384 10.35 21.60 -15.03
CA GLN A 384 11.39 20.93 -14.25
C GLN A 384 12.32 20.16 -15.19
N ASP A 385 13.61 20.44 -15.06
CA ASP A 385 14.65 19.61 -15.71
C ASP A 385 14.97 18.41 -14.83
N VAL A 386 14.39 17.28 -15.16
CA VAL A 386 14.69 16.00 -14.50
C VAL A 386 15.82 15.23 -15.19
N GLY A 387 16.48 15.83 -16.19
CA GLY A 387 17.53 15.21 -16.99
C GLY A 387 17.01 14.10 -17.92
N ALA A 388 17.85 13.12 -18.22
CA ALA A 388 17.46 12.04 -19.13
C ALA A 388 16.30 11.22 -18.57
N PHE A 389 15.24 11.13 -19.35
CA PHE A 389 14.06 10.33 -19.07
C PHE A 389 13.74 9.43 -20.25
N ASP A 390 13.65 8.14 -19.99
CA ASP A 390 13.28 7.12 -20.98
C ASP A 390 12.16 6.26 -20.39
N PRO A 391 10.90 6.50 -20.75
CA PRO A 391 9.76 5.73 -20.26
C PRO A 391 9.74 4.29 -20.80
N ASP A 392 10.51 3.99 -21.82
CA ASP A 392 10.57 2.68 -22.46
C ASP A 392 11.79 1.86 -22.02
N ARG A 393 12.65 2.44 -21.17
CA ARG A 393 13.88 1.81 -20.66
C ARG A 393 13.68 0.36 -20.21
N TYR A 394 12.53 0.08 -19.59
CA TYR A 394 12.24 -1.24 -19.02
C TYR A 394 11.39 -2.14 -19.93
N LEU A 395 11.00 -1.70 -21.13
CA LEU A 395 10.23 -2.53 -22.06
C LEU A 395 11.00 -3.79 -22.51
N HIS A 396 12.32 -3.72 -22.43
CA HIS A 396 13.21 -4.82 -22.78
C HIS A 396 13.94 -5.40 -21.56
N ASP A 397 13.69 -4.88 -20.37
CA ASP A 397 14.26 -5.41 -19.14
C ASP A 397 13.54 -6.71 -18.79
N THR A 398 14.29 -7.79 -18.69
CA THR A 398 13.76 -9.09 -18.26
C THR A 398 13.66 -9.20 -16.75
N GLY A 399 13.95 -8.11 -16.01
CA GLY A 399 14.06 -8.14 -14.56
C GLY A 399 15.20 -9.01 -14.06
N SER A 400 16.23 -9.24 -14.94
CA SER A 400 17.36 -10.10 -14.60
C SER A 400 17.99 -9.65 -13.26
N ARG A 401 18.40 -10.61 -12.47
CA ARG A 401 19.00 -10.43 -11.14
C ARG A 401 20.37 -9.77 -11.14
N GLU A 402 20.85 -9.28 -12.26
CA GLU A 402 22.08 -8.48 -12.37
C GLU A 402 21.87 -7.15 -11.66
N GLY A 403 22.12 -7.15 -10.38
CA GLY A 403 21.99 -5.97 -9.50
C GLY A 403 21.49 -6.28 -8.10
N GLY A 404 21.52 -7.53 -7.67
CA GLY A 404 21.65 -7.79 -6.26
C GLY A 404 20.39 -8.00 -5.43
N TYR A 405 19.44 -8.84 -5.87
CA TYR A 405 18.59 -9.50 -4.88
C TYR A 405 19.33 -10.68 -4.28
N THR A 406 19.77 -10.54 -3.06
CA THR A 406 20.40 -11.64 -2.29
C THR A 406 19.42 -12.33 -1.35
N THR A 407 18.15 -11.86 -1.32
CA THR A 407 17.14 -12.44 -0.43
C THR A 407 15.80 -12.54 -1.14
N ALA A 408 15.11 -13.69 -0.97
CA ALA A 408 13.70 -13.80 -1.26
C ALA A 408 12.89 -12.83 -0.36
N TRP A 409 11.63 -12.58 -0.72
CA TRP A 409 10.75 -11.65 -0.01
C TRP A 409 10.54 -12.01 1.49
N ASP A 410 10.77 -13.26 1.88
CA ASP A 410 10.73 -13.78 3.24
C ASP A 410 12.06 -13.62 4.02
N GLY A 411 13.07 -13.01 3.39
CA GLY A 411 14.39 -12.80 3.98
C GLY A 411 15.35 -13.98 3.81
N THR A 412 14.98 -15.03 3.08
CA THR A 412 15.91 -16.12 2.76
C THR A 412 16.93 -15.68 1.72
N PRO A 413 18.22 -16.02 1.88
CA PRO A 413 19.22 -15.81 0.82
C PRO A 413 18.83 -16.58 -0.45
N VAL A 414 18.91 -15.93 -1.61
CA VAL A 414 18.65 -16.54 -2.92
C VAL A 414 19.98 -16.94 -3.57
#